data_570455c60300194e1279b009d63129ed
#
_entry.id   570455c60300194e1279b009d63129ed
#
_cell.length_a   1.000
_cell.length_b   1.000
_cell.length_c   1.000
_cell.angle_alpha   90.00
_cell.angle_beta   90.00
_cell.angle_gamma   90.00
#
_symmetry.space_group_name_H-M   'P 1'
#
loop_
_entity.id
_entity.type
_entity.pdbx_description
1 polymer ?
#
loop_
_entity_poly.entity_id
_entity_poly.type
_entity_poly.pdbx_seq_one_letter_code
_entity_poly.pdbx_strand_id
1 'polypeptide(L)'
;RVAGLEGESHPLHSDFLRGCFRTCWAIPHVALYRSAFTSPCARLIARGLRVIEIALLAIAVLVLTLTIGVPLPYCFGAALMVMYFVGEVTMKGMVLWGVQQLGNPVLLSIPLFVLAGTIMSQSGIAAALLRFVNAFVGHIRGGLGVVAAVSCAVIGAISGSGLTGIAAIGPLLIPEMARRGYPRAYATALIANSSILGLLIPPSVTMIVYGWVTDTSILACFLATLGPGLLIMLNFSIVNLVVSRKFNLILDDKPTFGELSKE
;
A
#
# COMPACT_ATOMS: atom_id res chain seq x y z
N ARG A 1 30.11 -21.87 10.18
CA ARG A 1 29.61 -23.23 10.49
C ARG A 1 28.12 -23.15 10.77
N VAL A 2 27.30 -23.16 9.79
CA VAL A 2 25.93 -23.66 9.86
C VAL A 2 25.72 -24.39 8.54
N ALA A 3 25.95 -25.68 8.57
CA ALA A 3 25.58 -26.62 7.53
C ALA A 3 24.44 -27.48 8.07
N GLY A 4 23.43 -27.71 7.26
CA GLY A 4 22.59 -28.89 7.33
C GLY A 4 21.26 -28.73 8.06
N LEU A 5 20.24 -28.27 7.35
CA LEU A 5 18.86 -28.76 7.46
C LEU A 5 18.26 -28.76 6.05
N GLU A 6 18.77 -29.65 5.19
CA GLU A 6 18.09 -30.07 3.97
C GLU A 6 16.96 -31.02 4.34
N GLY A 7 15.74 -30.66 3.93
CA GLY A 7 14.74 -31.49 3.31
C GLY A 7 14.47 -32.90 3.87
N GLU A 8 13.76 -33.02 4.99
CA GLU A 8 12.90 -34.16 5.23
C GLU A 8 11.47 -33.83 4.77
N SER A 9 11.24 -34.12 3.49
CA SER A 9 9.89 -34.30 2.96
C SER A 9 9.28 -35.52 3.64
N HIS A 10 8.42 -35.30 4.63
CA HIS A 10 7.68 -36.33 5.33
C HIS A 10 6.90 -37.21 4.34
N PRO A 11 7.19 -38.53 4.24
CA PRO A 11 6.52 -39.42 3.30
C PRO A 11 5.06 -39.70 3.67
N LEU A 12 4.58 -39.21 4.81
CA LEU A 12 3.22 -39.39 5.31
C LEU A 12 2.13 -38.67 4.48
N HIS A 13 2.49 -37.64 3.70
CA HIS A 13 1.47 -36.89 2.94
C HIS A 13 1.09 -37.58 1.62
N SER A 14 2.00 -38.28 0.96
CA SER A 14 1.75 -38.95 -0.33
C SER A 14 0.99 -40.27 -0.15
N ASP A 15 1.27 -41.01 0.95
CA ASP A 15 0.60 -42.26 1.24
C ASP A 15 -0.82 -42.05 1.80
N PHE A 16 -1.07 -40.96 2.50
CA PHE A 16 -2.40 -40.57 2.97
C PHE A 16 -3.37 -40.24 1.80
N LEU A 17 -2.90 -39.51 0.80
CA LEU A 17 -3.69 -39.18 -0.40
C LEU A 17 -3.96 -40.41 -1.27
N ARG A 18 -2.99 -41.31 -1.41
CA ARG A 18 -3.17 -42.58 -2.15
C ARG A 18 -4.12 -43.54 -1.45
N GLY A 19 -4.13 -43.58 -0.10
CA GLY A 19 -5.08 -44.34 0.68
C GLY A 19 -6.52 -43.84 0.54
N CYS A 20 -6.71 -42.53 0.54
CA CYS A 20 -8.03 -41.91 0.39
C CYS A 20 -8.65 -42.15 -1.01
N PHE A 21 -7.82 -42.15 -2.04
CA PHE A 21 -8.29 -42.37 -3.45
C PHE A 21 -8.66 -43.83 -3.72
N ARG A 22 -7.98 -44.80 -3.07
CA ARG A 22 -8.26 -46.24 -3.24
C ARG A 22 -9.53 -46.72 -2.56
N THR A 23 -9.89 -46.11 -1.41
CA THR A 23 -11.10 -46.46 -0.66
C THR A 23 -12.39 -45.86 -1.24
N CYS A 24 -12.28 -44.78 -2.03
CA CYS A 24 -13.45 -44.15 -2.66
C CYS A 24 -13.99 -44.94 -3.88
N TRP A 25 -13.20 -45.84 -4.49
CA TRP A 25 -13.58 -46.54 -5.73
C TRP A 25 -14.11 -47.96 -5.51
N ALA A 26 -14.13 -48.49 -4.27
CA ALA A 26 -14.42 -49.88 -3.96
C ALA A 26 -15.74 -50.16 -3.25
N ILE A 27 -16.67 -49.19 -3.16
CA ILE A 27 -17.91 -49.36 -2.39
C ILE A 27 -19.14 -49.42 -3.32
N PRO A 28 -19.95 -50.52 -3.26
CA PRO A 28 -21.16 -50.66 -4.08
C PRO A 28 -22.29 -49.70 -3.62
N HIS A 29 -23.07 -49.26 -4.59
CA HIS A 29 -23.98 -48.12 -4.63
C HIS A 29 -25.07 -47.96 -3.56
N VAL A 30 -25.25 -48.84 -2.60
CA VAL A 30 -26.37 -48.79 -1.62
C VAL A 30 -25.92 -48.41 -0.20
N ALA A 31 -24.63 -48.57 0.15
CA ALA A 31 -24.09 -48.19 1.47
C ALA A 31 -23.60 -46.75 1.56
N LEU A 32 -23.58 -46.02 0.46
CA LEU A 32 -22.95 -44.69 0.30
C LEU A 32 -23.63 -43.58 1.09
N TYR A 33 -24.93 -43.68 1.38
CA TYR A 33 -25.67 -42.55 1.99
C TYR A 33 -25.49 -42.44 3.51
N ARG A 34 -25.12 -43.52 4.19
CA ARG A 34 -24.94 -43.50 5.66
C ARG A 34 -23.48 -43.49 6.12
N SER A 35 -22.55 -43.98 5.31
CA SER A 35 -21.11 -44.01 5.62
C SER A 35 -20.34 -42.79 5.10
N ALA A 36 -20.89 -42.09 4.12
CA ALA A 36 -20.30 -40.83 3.59
C ALA A 36 -20.20 -39.72 4.66
N PHE A 37 -21.06 -39.74 5.66
CA PHE A 37 -21.10 -38.74 6.74
C PHE A 37 -20.04 -38.98 7.85
N THR A 38 -19.42 -40.17 7.90
CA THR A 38 -18.45 -40.56 8.93
C THR A 38 -17.00 -40.63 8.45
N SER A 39 -16.78 -40.46 7.13
CA SER A 39 -15.41 -40.49 6.61
C SER A 39 -14.63 -39.22 6.98
N PRO A 40 -13.33 -39.34 7.34
CA PRO A 40 -12.51 -38.18 7.72
C PRO A 40 -12.42 -37.15 6.58
N CYS A 41 -12.54 -37.56 5.30
CA CYS A 41 -12.58 -36.69 4.14
C CYS A 41 -13.84 -35.82 4.08
N ALA A 42 -15.03 -36.38 4.37
CA ALA A 42 -16.28 -35.61 4.36
C ALA A 42 -16.30 -34.55 5.48
N ARG A 43 -15.72 -34.86 6.63
CA ARG A 43 -15.55 -33.91 7.73
C ARG A 43 -14.56 -32.78 7.40
N LEU A 44 -13.50 -33.05 6.66
CA LEU A 44 -12.54 -32.05 6.18
C LEU A 44 -13.19 -31.12 5.16
N ILE A 45 -13.95 -31.66 4.21
CA ILE A 45 -14.68 -30.87 3.21
C ILE A 45 -15.76 -30.00 3.88
N ALA A 46 -16.53 -30.58 4.81
CA ALA A 46 -17.56 -29.84 5.55
C ALA A 46 -16.98 -28.74 6.45
N ARG A 47 -15.78 -28.96 7.03
CA ARG A 47 -15.06 -27.90 7.76
C ARG A 47 -14.58 -26.81 6.80
N GLY A 48 -14.02 -27.16 5.65
CA GLY A 48 -13.59 -26.20 4.65
C GLY A 48 -14.74 -25.33 4.13
N LEU A 49 -15.91 -25.93 3.85
CA LEU A 49 -17.11 -25.19 3.42
C LEU A 49 -17.61 -24.25 4.52
N ARG A 50 -17.64 -24.66 5.79
CA ARG A 50 -18.02 -23.78 6.90
C ARG A 50 -17.07 -22.59 7.07
N VAL A 51 -15.75 -22.79 6.92
CA VAL A 51 -14.79 -21.71 7.00
C VAL A 51 -15.02 -20.68 5.88
N ILE A 52 -15.35 -21.14 4.67
CA ILE A 52 -15.67 -20.26 3.55
C ILE A 52 -16.98 -19.49 3.81
N GLU A 53 -18.02 -20.14 4.32
CA GLU A 53 -19.30 -19.48 4.68
C GLU A 53 -19.09 -18.39 5.74
N ILE A 54 -18.32 -18.68 6.80
CA ILE A 54 -18.00 -17.73 7.87
C ILE A 54 -17.18 -16.56 7.31
N ALA A 55 -16.20 -16.83 6.45
CA ALA A 55 -15.39 -15.79 5.81
C ALA A 55 -16.24 -14.88 4.90
N LEU A 56 -17.14 -15.46 4.10
CA LEU A 56 -18.05 -14.70 3.25
C LEU A 56 -19.03 -13.85 4.08
N LEU A 57 -19.54 -14.37 5.18
CA LEU A 57 -20.41 -13.63 6.09
C LEU A 57 -19.64 -12.47 6.75
N ALA A 58 -18.41 -12.68 7.18
CA ALA A 58 -17.56 -11.64 7.75
C ALA A 58 -17.26 -10.53 6.73
N ILE A 59 -16.97 -10.90 5.47
CA ILE A 59 -16.76 -9.95 4.38
C ILE A 59 -18.07 -9.18 4.07
N ALA A 60 -19.21 -9.86 4.05
CA ALA A 60 -20.49 -9.21 3.83
C ALA A 60 -20.82 -8.17 4.90
N VAL A 61 -20.59 -8.50 6.17
CA VAL A 61 -20.75 -7.55 7.30
C VAL A 61 -19.78 -6.37 7.18
N LEU A 62 -18.52 -6.64 6.80
CA LEU A 62 -17.51 -5.59 6.60
C LEU A 62 -17.94 -4.62 5.49
N VAL A 63 -18.41 -5.14 4.34
CA VAL A 63 -18.89 -4.30 3.24
C VAL A 63 -20.15 -3.54 3.64
N LEU A 64 -21.08 -4.19 4.33
CA LEU A 64 -22.31 -3.55 4.79
C LEU A 64 -22.03 -2.39 5.75
N THR A 65 -21.17 -2.59 6.74
CA THR A 65 -20.79 -1.54 7.70
C THR A 65 -20.05 -0.39 7.03
N LEU A 66 -19.20 -0.68 6.01
CA LEU A 66 -18.55 0.33 5.19
C LEU A 66 -19.55 1.17 4.40
N THR A 67 -20.59 0.58 3.81
CA THR A 67 -21.62 1.30 3.04
C THR A 67 -22.49 2.20 3.93
N ILE A 68 -22.65 1.85 5.21
CA ILE A 68 -23.36 2.67 6.21
C ILE A 68 -22.48 3.90 6.64
N GLY A 69 -21.17 3.90 6.30
CA GLY A 69 -20.27 4.98 6.64
C GLY A 69 -19.57 4.83 8.01
N VAL A 70 -19.55 3.61 8.55
CA VAL A 70 -18.84 3.33 9.81
C VAL A 70 -17.32 3.44 9.57
N PRO A 71 -16.53 4.06 10.49
CA PRO A 71 -15.07 4.12 10.35
C PRO A 71 -14.43 2.73 10.25
N LEU A 72 -13.44 2.59 9.36
CA LEU A 72 -12.74 1.34 9.04
C LEU A 72 -12.38 0.44 10.25
N PRO A 73 -11.82 0.97 11.36
CA PRO A 73 -11.46 0.12 12.51
C PRO A 73 -12.65 -0.62 13.11
N TYR A 74 -13.82 0.02 13.16
CA TYR A 74 -15.05 -0.60 13.70
C TYR A 74 -15.63 -1.63 12.72
N CYS A 75 -15.48 -1.43 11.41
CA CYS A 75 -15.89 -2.41 10.39
C CYS A 75 -15.10 -3.71 10.54
N PHE A 76 -13.77 -3.61 10.73
CA PHE A 76 -12.93 -4.78 11.02
C PHE A 76 -13.29 -5.41 12.36
N GLY A 77 -13.56 -4.62 13.39
CA GLY A 77 -14.03 -5.10 14.70
C GLY A 77 -15.35 -5.89 14.58
N ALA A 78 -16.31 -5.39 13.80
CA ALA A 78 -17.57 -6.10 13.55
C ALA A 78 -17.36 -7.43 12.80
N ALA A 79 -16.50 -7.45 11.79
CA ALA A 79 -16.14 -8.67 11.06
C ALA A 79 -15.47 -9.71 11.99
N LEU A 80 -14.57 -9.28 12.88
CA LEU A 80 -13.95 -10.14 13.88
C LEU A 80 -14.97 -10.70 14.88
N MET A 81 -15.95 -9.89 15.31
CA MET A 81 -17.04 -10.36 16.16
C MET A 81 -17.88 -11.44 15.48
N VAL A 82 -18.17 -11.31 14.20
CA VAL A 82 -18.85 -12.36 13.44
C VAL A 82 -18.03 -13.64 13.42
N MET A 83 -16.73 -13.55 13.18
CA MET A 83 -15.84 -14.72 13.22
C MET A 83 -15.78 -15.38 14.61
N TYR A 84 -15.91 -14.59 15.69
CA TYR A 84 -15.95 -15.11 17.05
C TYR A 84 -17.27 -15.81 17.36
N PHE A 85 -18.44 -15.22 17.03
CA PHE A 85 -19.74 -15.78 17.37
C PHE A 85 -20.16 -16.95 16.49
N VAL A 86 -19.79 -16.94 15.21
CA VAL A 86 -20.18 -17.96 14.23
C VAL A 86 -19.07 -18.97 13.99
N GLY A 87 -17.81 -18.55 14.15
CA GLY A 87 -16.62 -19.39 14.00
C GLY A 87 -16.19 -20.01 15.34
N GLU A 88 -15.52 -21.15 15.26
CA GLU A 88 -14.91 -21.81 16.44
C GLU A 88 -13.59 -21.11 16.87
N VAL A 89 -13.43 -19.81 16.57
CA VAL A 89 -12.20 -19.07 16.84
C VAL A 89 -12.26 -18.48 18.24
N THR A 90 -11.30 -18.84 19.08
CA THR A 90 -11.25 -18.34 20.46
C THR A 90 -10.76 -16.89 20.51
N MET A 91 -11.48 -16.03 21.24
CA MET A 91 -11.10 -14.62 21.46
C MET A 91 -9.65 -14.50 21.99
N LYS A 92 -9.28 -15.40 22.91
CA LYS A 92 -7.93 -15.44 23.48
C LYS A 92 -6.86 -15.69 22.41
N GLY A 93 -7.12 -16.59 21.47
CA GLY A 93 -6.19 -16.86 20.36
C GLY A 93 -6.04 -15.67 19.41
N MET A 94 -7.14 -15.00 19.06
CA MET A 94 -7.12 -13.82 18.21
C MET A 94 -6.34 -12.66 18.83
N VAL A 95 -6.61 -12.38 20.12
CA VAL A 95 -5.90 -11.30 20.83
C VAL A 95 -4.42 -11.62 20.99
N LEU A 96 -4.07 -12.85 21.38
CA LEU A 96 -2.69 -13.27 21.55
C LEU A 96 -1.91 -13.18 20.24
N TRP A 97 -2.49 -13.66 19.13
CA TRP A 97 -1.88 -13.56 17.80
C TRP A 97 -1.72 -12.11 17.36
N GLY A 98 -2.74 -11.26 17.59
CA GLY A 98 -2.69 -9.84 17.29
C GLY A 98 -1.57 -9.11 18.05
N VAL A 99 -1.43 -9.39 19.35
CA VAL A 99 -0.36 -8.80 20.19
C VAL A 99 1.03 -9.28 19.72
N GLN A 100 1.18 -10.55 19.37
CA GLN A 100 2.43 -11.07 18.82
C GLN A 100 2.81 -10.39 17.50
N GLN A 101 1.84 -10.15 16.62
CA GLN A 101 2.08 -9.47 15.36
C GLN A 101 2.44 -7.99 15.56
N LEU A 102 1.79 -7.29 16.49
CA LEU A 102 2.12 -5.91 16.83
C LEU A 102 3.50 -5.75 17.46
N GLY A 103 4.02 -6.79 18.13
CA GLY A 103 5.37 -6.82 18.68
C GLY A 103 6.49 -6.95 17.64
N ASN A 104 6.17 -7.08 16.35
CA ASN A 104 7.17 -7.18 15.30
C ASN A 104 7.88 -5.83 15.10
N PRO A 105 9.22 -5.77 15.19
CA PRO A 105 9.98 -4.53 15.05
C PRO A 105 9.82 -3.86 13.69
N VAL A 106 9.45 -4.63 12.66
CA VAL A 106 9.16 -4.09 11.32
C VAL A 106 7.93 -3.19 11.35
N LEU A 107 6.88 -3.58 12.08
CA LEU A 107 5.67 -2.75 12.21
C LEU A 107 5.91 -1.47 13.02
N LEU A 108 6.87 -1.48 13.95
CA LEU A 108 7.25 -0.27 14.71
C LEU A 108 7.83 0.82 13.80
N SER A 109 8.44 0.46 12.69
CA SER A 109 8.96 1.44 11.73
C SER A 109 7.87 2.30 11.11
N ILE A 110 6.64 1.78 10.94
CA ILE A 110 5.52 2.52 10.32
C ILE A 110 5.16 3.79 11.09
N PRO A 111 4.82 3.74 12.41
CA PRO A 111 4.50 4.95 13.16
C PRO A 111 5.67 5.92 13.24
N LEU A 112 6.92 5.44 13.26
CA LEU A 112 8.10 6.30 13.26
C LEU A 112 8.25 7.06 11.93
N PHE A 113 8.03 6.41 10.78
CA PHE A 113 8.02 7.08 9.49
C PHE A 113 6.88 8.09 9.35
N VAL A 114 5.67 7.75 9.83
CA VAL A 114 4.54 8.68 9.83
C VAL A 114 4.85 9.90 10.70
N LEU A 115 5.43 9.69 11.88
CA LEU A 115 5.84 10.78 12.77
C LEU A 115 6.90 11.66 12.11
N ALA A 116 7.94 11.09 11.53
CA ALA A 116 8.96 11.83 10.80
C ALA A 116 8.36 12.64 9.64
N GLY A 117 7.46 12.04 8.85
CA GLY A 117 6.77 12.71 7.76
C GLY A 117 5.88 13.89 8.22
N THR A 118 5.18 13.74 9.34
CA THR A 118 4.35 14.82 9.89
C THR A 118 5.19 15.98 10.42
N ILE A 119 6.29 15.70 11.12
CA ILE A 119 7.23 16.72 11.60
C ILE A 119 7.83 17.48 10.41
N MET A 120 8.29 16.79 9.37
CA MET A 120 8.83 17.43 8.17
C MET A 120 7.80 18.28 7.42
N SER A 121 6.55 17.83 7.35
CA SER A 121 5.48 18.60 6.72
C SER A 121 5.16 19.90 7.46
N GLN A 122 5.24 19.90 8.79
CA GLN A 122 4.94 21.08 9.63
C GLN A 122 6.15 22.01 9.80
N SER A 123 7.37 21.52 9.65
CA SER A 123 8.60 22.30 9.85
C SER A 123 8.94 23.28 8.71
N GLY A 124 8.13 23.34 7.65
CA GLY A 124 8.41 24.18 6.48
C GLY A 124 9.44 23.60 5.49
N ILE A 125 9.98 22.43 5.77
CA ILE A 125 10.93 21.74 4.87
C ILE A 125 10.29 21.49 3.49
N ALA A 126 8.99 21.25 3.43
CA ALA A 126 8.26 21.11 2.16
C ALA A 126 8.37 22.36 1.28
N ALA A 127 8.21 23.55 1.88
CA ALA A 127 8.34 24.82 1.17
C ALA A 127 9.80 25.10 0.74
N ALA A 128 10.78 24.75 1.59
CA ALA A 128 12.20 24.89 1.25
C ALA A 128 12.60 23.95 0.09
N LEU A 129 12.10 22.70 0.12
CA LEU A 129 12.31 21.74 -0.95
C LEU A 129 11.69 22.21 -2.28
N LEU A 130 10.48 22.75 -2.24
CA LEU A 130 9.83 23.34 -3.42
C LEU A 130 10.69 24.45 -4.01
N ARG A 131 11.20 25.36 -3.19
CA ARG A 131 12.09 26.45 -3.65
C ARG A 131 13.37 25.88 -4.27
N PHE A 132 13.99 24.90 -3.64
CA PHE A 132 15.18 24.23 -4.14
C PHE A 132 14.96 23.60 -5.51
N VAL A 133 13.92 22.78 -5.68
CA VAL A 133 13.59 22.13 -6.96
C VAL A 133 13.21 23.16 -8.01
N ASN A 134 12.46 24.21 -7.63
CA ASN A 134 12.07 25.29 -8.52
C ASN A 134 13.28 26.08 -9.06
N ALA A 135 14.34 26.24 -8.28
CA ALA A 135 15.56 26.90 -8.72
C ALA A 135 16.24 26.16 -9.88
N PHE A 136 16.17 24.83 -9.91
CA PHE A 136 16.77 24.04 -10.98
C PHE A 136 15.90 23.95 -12.25
N VAL A 137 14.60 23.79 -12.10
CA VAL A 137 13.69 23.41 -13.18
C VAL A 137 12.61 24.47 -13.46
N GLY A 138 12.35 25.36 -12.50
CA GLY A 138 11.25 26.34 -12.58
C GLY A 138 11.35 27.34 -13.72
N HIS A 139 12.54 27.62 -14.24
CA HIS A 139 12.80 28.54 -15.35
C HIS A 139 12.47 27.95 -16.72
N ILE A 140 12.27 26.65 -16.84
CA ILE A 140 11.93 25.97 -18.07
C ILE A 140 10.42 26.12 -18.33
N ARG A 141 10.02 26.34 -19.60
CA ARG A 141 8.58 26.34 -19.95
C ARG A 141 7.94 24.99 -19.57
N GLY A 142 7.00 25.01 -18.65
CA GLY A 142 6.45 23.77 -18.09
C GLY A 142 7.18 23.27 -16.83
N GLY A 143 8.26 23.93 -16.39
CA GLY A 143 9.08 23.52 -15.26
C GLY A 143 8.32 23.41 -13.96
N LEU A 144 7.33 24.27 -13.71
CA LEU A 144 6.53 24.23 -12.48
C LEU A 144 5.75 22.91 -12.30
N GLY A 145 5.33 22.29 -13.39
CA GLY A 145 4.72 20.95 -13.31
C GLY A 145 5.73 19.84 -13.02
N VAL A 146 6.98 19.99 -13.47
CA VAL A 146 8.07 19.07 -13.10
C VAL A 146 8.40 19.25 -11.61
N VAL A 147 8.45 20.51 -11.13
CA VAL A 147 8.60 20.80 -9.69
C VAL A 147 7.50 20.13 -8.87
N ALA A 148 6.25 20.18 -9.34
CA ALA A 148 5.14 19.50 -8.69
C ALA A 148 5.38 17.98 -8.57
N ALA A 149 5.75 17.33 -9.68
CA ALA A 149 5.98 15.89 -9.70
C ALA A 149 7.15 15.48 -8.77
N VAL A 150 8.29 16.14 -8.85
CA VAL A 150 9.46 15.85 -8.03
C VAL A 150 9.19 16.11 -6.56
N SER A 151 8.53 17.23 -6.22
CA SER A 151 8.24 17.57 -4.83
C SER A 151 7.21 16.63 -4.21
N CYS A 152 6.18 16.23 -4.95
CA CYS A 152 5.25 15.19 -4.52
C CYS A 152 5.96 13.85 -4.28
N ALA A 153 6.89 13.49 -5.15
CA ALA A 153 7.69 12.28 -5.03
C ALA A 153 8.53 12.29 -3.74
N VAL A 154 9.27 13.38 -3.48
CA VAL A 154 10.15 13.47 -2.31
C VAL A 154 9.35 13.56 -1.01
N ILE A 155 8.34 14.44 -0.93
CA ILE A 155 7.53 14.57 0.29
C ILE A 155 6.70 13.32 0.54
N GLY A 156 6.15 12.74 -0.51
CA GLY A 156 5.44 11.47 -0.42
C GLY A 156 6.33 10.32 0.04
N ALA A 157 7.56 10.22 -0.49
CA ALA A 157 8.55 9.23 -0.06
C ALA A 157 8.90 9.38 1.42
N ILE A 158 9.14 10.59 1.91
CA ILE A 158 9.48 10.84 3.31
C ILE A 158 8.34 10.46 4.25
N SER A 159 7.09 10.78 3.86
CA SER A 159 5.90 10.46 4.67
C SER A 159 5.41 9.03 4.47
N GLY A 160 5.88 8.34 3.43
CA GLY A 160 5.40 7.02 3.01
C GLY A 160 3.94 7.00 2.54
N SER A 161 3.35 8.19 2.26
CA SER A 161 1.94 8.35 1.91
C SER A 161 1.75 9.32 0.76
N GLY A 162 1.03 8.89 -0.29
CA GLY A 162 0.67 9.77 -1.41
C GLY A 162 -0.23 10.94 -1.00
N LEU A 163 -1.12 10.74 -0.03
CA LEU A 163 -2.04 11.79 0.44
C LEU A 163 -1.29 12.98 1.07
N THR A 164 -0.18 12.71 1.77
CA THR A 164 0.65 13.77 2.36
C THR A 164 1.25 14.66 1.28
N GLY A 165 1.67 14.10 0.14
CA GLY A 165 2.15 14.86 -1.01
C GLY A 165 1.10 15.85 -1.52
N ILE A 166 -0.17 15.41 -1.68
CA ILE A 166 -1.27 16.28 -2.09
C ILE A 166 -1.53 17.35 -1.05
N ALA A 167 -1.62 16.98 0.22
CA ALA A 167 -1.96 17.91 1.31
C ALA A 167 -0.89 18.97 1.53
N ALA A 168 0.39 18.63 1.37
CA ALA A 168 1.49 19.58 1.56
C ALA A 168 1.73 20.45 0.33
N ILE A 169 1.70 19.86 -0.88
CA ILE A 169 2.08 20.56 -2.12
C ILE A 169 0.89 21.24 -2.78
N GLY A 170 -0.30 20.64 -2.71
CA GLY A 170 -1.50 21.14 -3.38
C GLY A 170 -1.82 22.60 -3.05
N PRO A 171 -1.98 22.97 -1.78
CA PRO A 171 -2.29 24.35 -1.38
C PRO A 171 -1.24 25.38 -1.82
N LEU A 172 0.02 24.97 -1.90
CA LEU A 172 1.13 25.84 -2.29
C LEU A 172 1.22 26.01 -3.81
N LEU A 173 1.12 24.90 -4.55
CA LEU A 173 1.49 24.88 -5.96
C LEU A 173 0.31 25.10 -6.90
N ILE A 174 -0.92 24.68 -6.54
CA ILE A 174 -2.11 24.88 -7.40
C ILE A 174 -2.37 26.37 -7.66
N PRO A 175 -2.39 27.27 -6.63
CA PRO A 175 -2.56 28.68 -6.88
C PRO A 175 -1.44 29.30 -7.72
N GLU A 176 -0.20 28.88 -7.49
CA GLU A 176 0.96 29.39 -8.21
C GLU A 176 0.96 28.94 -9.68
N MET A 177 0.62 27.68 -9.95
CA MET A 177 0.42 27.19 -11.31
C MET A 177 -0.69 27.95 -12.04
N ALA A 178 -1.80 28.24 -11.34
CA ALA A 178 -2.91 29.02 -11.90
C ALA A 178 -2.49 30.46 -12.25
N ARG A 179 -1.69 31.11 -11.40
CA ARG A 179 -1.12 32.45 -11.67
C ARG A 179 -0.23 32.45 -12.92
N ARG A 180 0.51 31.36 -13.17
CA ARG A 180 1.39 31.23 -14.32
C ARG A 180 0.68 30.75 -15.60
N GLY A 181 -0.66 30.67 -15.60
CA GLY A 181 -1.47 30.37 -16.77
C GLY A 181 -1.82 28.90 -16.96
N TYR A 182 -1.57 28.05 -15.98
CA TYR A 182 -2.09 26.67 -16.02
C TYR A 182 -3.59 26.64 -15.68
N PRO A 183 -4.40 25.86 -16.40
CA PRO A 183 -5.76 25.60 -15.98
C PRO A 183 -5.77 24.93 -14.59
N ARG A 184 -6.61 25.41 -13.66
CA ARG A 184 -6.68 24.84 -12.30
C ARG A 184 -6.96 23.34 -12.30
N ALA A 185 -7.86 22.89 -13.19
CA ALA A 185 -8.18 21.47 -13.34
C ALA A 185 -6.94 20.63 -13.71
N TYR A 186 -6.09 21.13 -14.62
CA TYR A 186 -4.85 20.47 -15.00
C TYR A 186 -3.84 20.43 -13.84
N ALA A 187 -3.64 21.55 -13.14
CA ALA A 187 -2.75 21.62 -11.99
C ALA A 187 -3.16 20.63 -10.89
N THR A 188 -4.45 20.58 -10.57
CA THR A 188 -4.99 19.65 -9.58
C THR A 188 -4.80 18.20 -10.01
N ALA A 189 -5.12 17.87 -11.27
CA ALA A 189 -4.94 16.53 -11.80
C ALA A 189 -3.46 16.10 -11.82
N LEU A 190 -2.54 17.00 -12.17
CA LEU A 190 -1.11 16.71 -12.17
C LEU A 190 -0.60 16.39 -10.77
N ILE A 191 -0.96 17.20 -9.76
CA ILE A 191 -0.55 16.98 -8.37
C ILE A 191 -1.16 15.70 -7.83
N ALA A 192 -2.44 15.44 -8.10
CA ALA A 192 -3.11 14.21 -7.67
C ALA A 192 -2.44 12.95 -8.26
N ASN A 193 -2.12 12.96 -9.55
CA ASN A 193 -1.41 11.85 -10.17
C ASN A 193 0.04 11.72 -9.68
N SER A 194 0.74 12.83 -9.48
CA SER A 194 2.12 12.82 -8.99
C SER A 194 2.24 12.31 -7.56
N SER A 195 1.17 12.38 -6.77
CA SER A 195 1.16 11.89 -5.39
C SER A 195 1.37 10.37 -5.27
N ILE A 196 1.03 9.61 -6.32
CA ILE A 196 1.28 8.16 -6.38
C ILE A 196 2.78 7.84 -6.27
N LEU A 197 3.65 8.75 -6.72
CA LEU A 197 5.10 8.61 -6.61
C LEU A 197 5.57 8.46 -5.16
N GLY A 198 4.87 9.07 -4.22
CA GLY A 198 5.16 8.93 -2.79
C GLY A 198 4.92 7.52 -2.22
N LEU A 199 4.16 6.68 -2.92
CA LEU A 199 3.98 5.27 -2.56
C LEU A 199 5.03 4.35 -3.22
N LEU A 200 5.59 4.79 -4.36
CA LEU A 200 6.53 4.00 -5.15
C LEU A 200 7.99 4.27 -4.76
N ILE A 201 8.32 5.54 -4.44
CA ILE A 201 9.68 5.93 -4.09
C ILE A 201 9.93 5.63 -2.60
N PRO A 202 10.97 4.84 -2.26
CA PRO A 202 11.32 4.51 -0.88
C PRO A 202 11.75 5.75 -0.07
N PRO A 203 11.49 5.76 1.27
CA PRO A 203 10.81 4.74 2.06
C PRO A 203 9.28 4.81 1.96
N SER A 204 8.62 3.69 1.69
CA SER A 204 7.17 3.61 1.53
C SER A 204 6.56 2.67 2.57
N VAL A 205 5.55 3.13 3.30
CA VAL A 205 4.83 2.33 4.31
C VAL A 205 4.17 1.09 3.67
N THR A 206 3.65 1.23 2.46
CA THR A 206 3.02 0.11 1.75
C THR A 206 4.00 -1.02 1.46
N MET A 207 5.26 -0.68 1.11
CA MET A 207 6.29 -1.69 0.86
C MET A 207 6.80 -2.35 2.14
N ILE A 208 6.80 -1.64 3.27
CA ILE A 208 7.11 -2.22 4.58
C ILE A 208 6.06 -3.26 4.96
N VAL A 209 4.77 -2.93 4.81
CA VAL A 209 3.67 -3.87 5.08
C VAL A 209 3.72 -5.06 4.14
N TYR A 210 3.99 -4.83 2.85
CA TYR A 210 4.13 -5.91 1.88
C TYR A 210 5.27 -6.86 2.25
N GLY A 211 6.47 -6.33 2.53
CA GLY A 211 7.62 -7.13 2.93
C GLY A 211 7.39 -7.92 4.22
N TRP A 212 6.65 -7.33 5.17
CA TRP A 212 6.27 -8.01 6.41
C TRP A 212 5.27 -9.16 6.18
N VAL A 213 4.24 -8.95 5.35
CA VAL A 213 3.21 -9.98 5.08
C VAL A 213 3.75 -11.14 4.25
N THR A 214 4.69 -10.85 3.33
CA THR A 214 5.27 -11.86 2.42
C THR A 214 6.57 -12.47 2.92
N ASP A 215 7.04 -12.10 4.12
CA ASP A 215 8.34 -12.51 4.67
C ASP A 215 9.52 -12.25 3.73
N THR A 216 9.40 -11.22 2.87
CA THR A 216 10.46 -10.83 1.94
C THR A 216 11.32 -9.70 2.50
N SER A 217 12.55 -9.59 2.00
CA SER A 217 13.45 -8.49 2.40
C SER A 217 12.86 -7.14 2.01
N ILE A 218 12.65 -6.25 3.01
CA ILE A 218 12.13 -4.89 2.82
C ILE A 218 13.04 -4.09 1.88
N LEU A 219 14.37 -4.28 1.99
CA LEU A 219 15.32 -3.63 1.09
C LEU A 219 15.13 -4.07 -0.37
N ALA A 220 14.87 -5.35 -0.60
CA ALA A 220 14.56 -5.84 -1.95
C ALA A 220 13.27 -5.24 -2.51
N CYS A 221 12.24 -5.10 -1.67
CA CYS A 221 10.98 -4.44 -2.06
C CYS A 221 11.22 -2.95 -2.42
N PHE A 222 12.04 -2.24 -1.66
CA PHE A 222 12.38 -0.85 -1.93
C PHE A 222 13.15 -0.69 -3.24
N LEU A 223 14.15 -1.53 -3.50
CA LEU A 223 14.92 -1.49 -4.73
C LEU A 223 14.05 -1.84 -5.95
N ALA A 224 13.13 -2.77 -5.80
CA ALA A 224 12.22 -3.15 -6.88
C ALA A 224 11.27 -2.02 -7.29
N THR A 225 10.83 -1.19 -6.35
CA THR A 225 9.89 -0.08 -6.63
C THR A 225 10.58 1.22 -7.06
N LEU A 226 11.87 1.40 -6.72
CA LEU A 226 12.64 2.59 -7.09
C LEU A 226 12.73 2.77 -8.61
N GLY A 227 13.01 1.70 -9.36
CA GLY A 227 13.10 1.74 -10.81
C GLY A 227 11.83 2.22 -11.49
N PRO A 228 10.68 1.53 -11.29
CA PRO A 228 9.38 1.97 -11.80
C PRO A 228 8.99 3.37 -11.31
N GLY A 229 9.26 3.70 -10.05
CA GLY A 229 8.97 5.03 -9.49
C GLY A 229 9.68 6.16 -10.22
N LEU A 230 10.98 6.03 -10.47
CA LEU A 230 11.76 7.00 -11.24
C LEU A 230 11.30 7.09 -12.69
N LEU A 231 10.96 5.96 -13.31
CA LEU A 231 10.45 5.92 -14.68
C LEU A 231 9.11 6.66 -14.81
N ILE A 232 8.19 6.46 -13.85
CA ILE A 232 6.90 7.15 -13.81
C ILE A 232 7.10 8.66 -13.56
N MET A 233 8.00 9.04 -12.65
CA MET A 233 8.35 10.44 -12.40
C MET A 233 8.87 11.12 -13.65
N LEU A 234 9.75 10.47 -14.38
CA LEU A 234 10.27 10.96 -15.66
C LEU A 234 9.16 11.09 -16.70
N ASN A 235 8.28 10.10 -16.79
CA ASN A 235 7.14 10.11 -17.71
C ASN A 235 6.20 11.28 -17.41
N PHE A 236 5.81 11.51 -16.15
CA PHE A 236 4.99 12.67 -15.77
C PHE A 236 5.68 13.99 -16.09
N SER A 237 6.98 14.08 -15.88
CA SER A 237 7.76 15.28 -16.23
C SER A 237 7.75 15.54 -17.73
N ILE A 238 7.97 14.53 -18.57
CA ILE A 238 7.94 14.64 -20.02
C ILE A 238 6.55 15.01 -20.52
N VAL A 239 5.51 14.29 -20.07
CA VAL A 239 4.12 14.57 -20.47
C VAL A 239 3.73 16.00 -20.10
N ASN A 240 4.10 16.45 -18.89
CA ASN A 240 3.83 17.82 -18.48
C ASN A 240 4.56 18.85 -19.37
N LEU A 241 5.84 18.62 -19.70
CA LEU A 241 6.58 19.52 -20.60
C LEU A 241 5.96 19.59 -22.00
N VAL A 242 5.46 18.48 -22.52
CA VAL A 242 4.79 18.43 -23.83
C VAL A 242 3.44 19.14 -23.78
N VAL A 243 2.62 18.85 -22.77
CA VAL A 243 1.28 19.44 -22.62
C VAL A 243 1.36 20.94 -22.29
N SER A 244 2.33 21.35 -21.50
CA SER A 244 2.55 22.75 -21.13
C SER A 244 2.84 23.67 -22.33
N ARG A 245 3.30 23.11 -23.46
CA ARG A 245 3.47 23.88 -24.71
C ARG A 245 2.15 24.38 -25.29
N LYS A 246 1.03 23.76 -24.93
CA LYS A 246 -0.31 24.17 -25.38
C LYS A 246 -0.89 25.33 -24.58
N PHE A 247 -0.29 25.64 -23.42
CA PHE A 247 -0.76 26.70 -22.55
C PHE A 247 0.07 27.98 -22.76
N ASN A 248 -0.58 29.13 -22.64
CA ASN A 248 0.11 30.44 -22.65
C ASN A 248 0.69 30.69 -21.24
N LEU A 249 1.84 30.06 -20.97
CA LEU A 249 2.50 30.17 -19.69
C LEU A 249 3.32 31.44 -19.59
N ILE A 250 3.19 32.11 -18.46
CA ILE A 250 4.02 33.25 -18.07
C ILE A 250 5.31 32.66 -17.51
N LEU A 251 6.44 32.93 -18.18
CA LEU A 251 7.75 32.53 -17.68
C LEU A 251 8.21 33.60 -16.68
N ASP A 252 8.60 33.16 -15.50
CA ASP A 252 9.31 34.01 -14.56
C ASP A 252 10.73 34.25 -15.05
N ASP A 253 11.24 35.46 -14.89
CA ASP A 253 12.64 35.76 -15.02
C ASP A 253 13.45 34.91 -14.02
N LYS A 254 14.64 34.45 -14.46
CA LYS A 254 15.52 33.61 -13.68
C LYS A 254 15.73 34.20 -12.29
N PRO A 255 15.41 33.49 -11.20
CA PRO A 255 15.81 33.95 -9.88
C PRO A 255 17.35 34.04 -9.88
N THR A 256 17.84 35.23 -9.67
CA THR A 256 19.29 35.48 -9.56
C THR A 256 19.81 34.69 -8.34
N PHE A 257 20.86 33.91 -8.52
CA PHE A 257 21.52 33.14 -7.47
C PHE A 257 21.82 33.96 -6.18
N GLY A 258 21.79 35.28 -6.25
CA GLY A 258 21.99 36.19 -5.13
C GLY A 258 20.80 36.34 -4.17
N GLU A 259 19.58 35.94 -4.55
CA GLU A 259 18.43 35.95 -3.65
C GLU A 259 18.30 34.69 -2.80
N LEU A 260 18.82 33.56 -3.31
CA LEU A 260 18.86 32.29 -2.57
C LEU A 260 19.80 32.30 -1.34
N SER A 261 20.69 33.26 -1.26
CA SER A 261 21.69 33.39 -0.18
C SER A 261 21.25 34.31 0.97
N LYS A 262 20.10 34.98 0.87
CA LYS A 262 19.65 35.99 1.84
C LYS A 262 18.43 35.56 2.68
N GLU A 263 17.83 34.38 2.43
CA GLU A 263 16.78 33.78 3.23
C GLU A 263 17.26 32.45 3.86
#